data_207f152582f8406017f084145e2d5aac
#
_entry.id   207f152582f8406017f084145e2d5aac
#
_cell.length_a   1.000
_cell.length_b   1.000
_cell.length_c   1.000
_cell.angle_alpha   90.00
_cell.angle_beta   90.00
_cell.angle_gamma   90.00
#
_symmetry.space_group_name_H-M   'P 1'
#
loop_
_entity.id
_entity.type
_entity.pdbx_description
1 polymer ?
#
loop_
_entity_poly.entity_id
_entity_poly.type
_entity_poly.pdbx_seq_one_letter_code
_entity_poly.pdbx_strand_id
1 'polypeptide(L)'
;MCAAMALSLGAGILEAKPKVAILATGGTIAGSIDSSVATTGYTAGVLGVDTLIKAVPQIQDLAVISGDQIANIDSKDMTNEIWLKLAKEVNRLLKSDVDGVVITHGTDTMEETAYFLNLTVKSDKPVVLVGAMRPSTAISADGPKNLYNAVALAANPQAKNKGVMVAMNDRIQSARGVMKTHSLNVNAFSSPDMGDMGYIVDGKAFFYNTNTKLHTKKSPFDVSKLKELPKVDILYSYANDGSGVAAKALFENGTKGIVVAGTGAGSIHDYQKDVLKELLKKGLNVAVSSRVVAGRVAVSDADAKLGFIDTGDMSPQKARVLLMLALTKTSDPKKIQEYFLKY
;
A
#
# COMPACT_ATOMS: atom_id res chain seq x y z
N MET A 1 17.94 9.71 67.54
CA MET A 1 17.76 10.19 66.16
C MET A 1 17.09 9.11 65.35
N CYS A 2 15.75 9.15 65.20
CA CYS A 2 15.01 8.24 64.36
C CYS A 2 14.89 8.85 62.96
N ALA A 3 15.49 8.22 61.97
CA ALA A 3 15.33 8.60 60.58
C ALA A 3 13.99 8.01 60.06
N ALA A 4 13.05 8.84 59.74
CA ALA A 4 11.82 8.44 59.09
C ALA A 4 12.08 8.23 57.57
N MET A 5 11.99 7.00 57.12
CA MET A 5 12.09 6.62 55.70
C MET A 5 10.75 6.87 55.05
N ALA A 6 10.62 7.95 54.27
CA ALA A 6 9.44 8.24 53.49
C ALA A 6 9.38 7.29 52.26
N LEU A 7 8.48 6.32 52.28
CA LEU A 7 8.12 5.56 51.10
C LEU A 7 7.32 6.48 50.16
N SER A 8 7.89 6.93 49.07
CA SER A 8 7.16 7.54 47.96
C SER A 8 6.49 6.44 47.19
N LEU A 9 5.19 6.25 47.42
CA LEU A 9 4.31 5.50 46.53
C LEU A 9 4.20 6.29 45.21
N GLY A 10 5.00 5.89 44.22
CA GLY A 10 4.81 6.33 42.84
C GLY A 10 3.47 5.80 42.36
N ALA A 11 2.46 6.67 42.34
CA ALA A 11 1.23 6.39 41.61
C ALA A 11 1.59 6.23 40.14
N GLY A 12 1.73 5.01 39.66
CA GLY A 12 1.83 4.72 38.24
C GLY A 12 0.58 5.27 37.57
N ILE A 13 0.77 6.31 36.76
CA ILE A 13 -0.29 6.79 35.87
C ILE A 13 -0.62 5.59 34.98
N LEU A 14 -1.79 4.96 35.15
CA LEU A 14 -2.31 4.00 34.20
C LEU A 14 -2.52 4.77 32.90
N GLU A 15 -1.58 4.66 31.98
CA GLU A 15 -1.73 5.22 30.65
C GLU A 15 -2.94 4.56 29.97
N ALA A 16 -3.87 5.37 29.49
CA ALA A 16 -5.06 4.84 28.84
C ALA A 16 -4.67 4.02 27.61
N LYS A 17 -5.30 2.85 27.43
CA LYS A 17 -5.05 2.01 26.26
C LYS A 17 -5.26 2.82 24.98
N PRO A 18 -4.35 2.71 23.98
CA PRO A 18 -4.53 3.36 22.69
C PRO A 18 -5.79 2.88 22.00
N LYS A 19 -6.40 3.73 21.18
CA LYS A 19 -7.59 3.43 20.39
C LYS A 19 -7.19 3.06 18.98
N VAL A 20 -7.50 1.84 18.53
CA VAL A 20 -7.19 1.35 17.18
C VAL A 20 -8.48 1.02 16.44
N ALA A 21 -8.67 1.61 15.27
CA ALA A 21 -9.78 1.28 14.39
C ALA A 21 -9.34 0.24 13.35
N ILE A 22 -10.15 -0.81 13.16
CA ILE A 22 -9.94 -1.84 12.13
C ILE A 22 -10.94 -1.59 11.00
N LEU A 23 -10.43 -1.31 9.80
CA LEU A 23 -11.21 -1.15 8.58
C LEU A 23 -11.07 -2.41 7.72
N ALA A 24 -12.16 -3.11 7.47
CA ALA A 24 -12.13 -4.34 6.68
C ALA A 24 -12.53 -4.07 5.22
N THR A 25 -11.73 -4.61 4.28
CA THR A 25 -12.01 -4.55 2.84
C THR A 25 -12.25 -5.92 2.21
N GLY A 26 -12.12 -7.02 2.98
CA GLY A 26 -12.24 -8.39 2.51
C GLY A 26 -10.90 -9.12 2.41
N GLY A 27 -10.72 -9.87 1.33
CA GLY A 27 -9.49 -10.63 1.06
C GLY A 27 -9.43 -12.00 1.74
N THR A 28 -8.28 -12.68 1.62
CA THR A 28 -8.02 -14.02 2.16
C THR A 28 -8.12 -14.11 3.67
N ILE A 29 -7.73 -13.06 4.39
CA ILE A 29 -7.80 -13.00 5.85
C ILE A 29 -9.26 -13.15 6.35
N ALA A 30 -10.22 -12.72 5.54
CA ALA A 30 -11.65 -12.89 5.72
C ALA A 30 -12.21 -14.03 4.84
N GLY A 31 -11.36 -14.88 4.28
CA GLY A 31 -11.73 -15.97 3.38
C GLY A 31 -11.99 -17.28 4.12
N SER A 32 -12.81 -18.14 3.50
CA SER A 32 -13.15 -19.48 4.01
C SER A 32 -13.08 -20.49 2.87
N ILE A 33 -12.74 -21.73 3.25
CA ILE A 33 -12.74 -22.90 2.36
C ILE A 33 -13.17 -24.13 3.18
N ASP A 34 -13.83 -25.09 2.54
CA ASP A 34 -14.31 -26.31 3.20
C ASP A 34 -13.18 -27.25 3.62
N SER A 35 -12.11 -27.30 2.82
CA SER A 35 -10.95 -28.16 3.11
C SER A 35 -9.88 -27.42 3.90
N SER A 36 -9.58 -27.87 5.11
CA SER A 36 -8.55 -27.28 5.97
C SER A 36 -7.12 -27.42 5.43
N VAL A 37 -6.87 -28.32 4.49
CA VAL A 37 -5.53 -28.52 3.87
C VAL A 37 -5.38 -27.72 2.56
N ALA A 38 -6.47 -27.18 2.00
CA ALA A 38 -6.43 -26.38 0.79
C ALA A 38 -6.05 -24.94 1.12
N THR A 39 -5.18 -24.36 0.29
CA THR A 39 -4.74 -22.95 0.39
C THR A 39 -5.11 -22.12 -0.83
N THR A 40 -5.73 -22.77 -1.84
CA THR A 40 -6.22 -22.14 -3.07
C THR A 40 -7.69 -22.52 -3.30
N GLY A 41 -8.40 -21.74 -4.12
CA GLY A 41 -9.81 -22.00 -4.42
C GLY A 41 -10.80 -21.62 -3.30
N TYR A 42 -10.36 -20.81 -2.32
CA TYR A 42 -11.21 -20.28 -1.24
C TYR A 42 -12.10 -19.13 -1.75
N THR A 43 -13.18 -18.85 -1.00
CA THR A 43 -13.98 -17.64 -1.21
C THR A 43 -13.43 -16.51 -0.32
N ALA A 44 -12.95 -15.44 -0.95
CA ALA A 44 -12.43 -14.27 -0.23
C ALA A 44 -13.58 -13.42 0.33
N GLY A 45 -13.33 -12.70 1.43
CA GLY A 45 -14.24 -11.70 1.96
C GLY A 45 -15.54 -12.25 2.56
N VAL A 46 -15.58 -13.49 3.03
CA VAL A 46 -16.79 -14.11 3.61
C VAL A 46 -17.05 -13.61 5.03
N LEU A 47 -15.99 -13.35 5.80
CA LEU A 47 -16.07 -12.97 7.20
C LEU A 47 -16.12 -11.44 7.36
N GLY A 48 -17.09 -10.96 8.13
CA GLY A 48 -17.17 -9.54 8.52
C GLY A 48 -16.12 -9.15 9.57
N VAL A 49 -15.91 -7.85 9.74
CA VAL A 49 -14.93 -7.27 10.68
C VAL A 49 -15.11 -7.76 12.12
N ASP A 50 -16.33 -7.89 12.59
CA ASP A 50 -16.61 -8.38 13.96
C ASP A 50 -16.14 -9.82 14.18
N THR A 51 -16.25 -10.66 13.14
CA THR A 51 -15.77 -12.05 13.20
C THR A 51 -14.26 -12.11 13.27
N LEU A 52 -13.57 -11.26 12.51
CA LEU A 52 -12.10 -11.14 12.54
C LEU A 52 -11.62 -10.67 13.93
N ILE A 53 -12.27 -9.67 14.51
CA ILE A 53 -11.98 -9.16 15.87
C ILE A 53 -12.18 -10.26 16.92
N LYS A 54 -13.28 -10.99 16.84
CA LYS A 54 -13.60 -12.09 17.77
C LYS A 54 -12.64 -13.28 17.64
N ALA A 55 -12.08 -13.51 16.45
CA ALA A 55 -11.11 -14.59 16.20
C ALA A 55 -9.76 -14.36 16.89
N VAL A 56 -9.44 -13.11 17.29
CA VAL A 56 -8.18 -12.73 17.93
C VAL A 56 -8.47 -11.88 19.17
N PRO A 57 -9.05 -12.45 20.24
CA PRO A 57 -9.46 -11.67 21.43
C PRO A 57 -8.28 -10.96 22.12
N GLN A 58 -7.06 -11.46 21.96
CA GLN A 58 -5.83 -10.89 22.53
C GLN A 58 -5.54 -9.45 22.05
N ILE A 59 -6.12 -8.99 20.94
CA ILE A 59 -5.96 -7.59 20.50
C ILE A 59 -6.61 -6.60 21.48
N GLN A 60 -7.58 -7.05 22.27
CA GLN A 60 -8.21 -6.23 23.32
C GLN A 60 -7.24 -5.90 24.46
N ASP A 61 -6.18 -6.70 24.64
CA ASP A 61 -5.13 -6.42 25.64
C ASP A 61 -4.21 -5.27 25.17
N LEU A 62 -4.09 -5.09 23.86
CA LEU A 62 -3.22 -4.10 23.25
C LEU A 62 -3.87 -2.71 23.11
N ALA A 63 -5.17 -2.68 22.80
CA ALA A 63 -5.87 -1.44 22.46
C ALA A 63 -7.38 -1.53 22.69
N VAL A 64 -8.04 -0.38 22.77
CA VAL A 64 -9.50 -0.28 22.61
C VAL A 64 -9.81 -0.38 21.13
N ILE A 65 -10.50 -1.44 20.72
CA ILE A 65 -10.74 -1.78 19.32
C ILE A 65 -12.12 -1.33 18.87
N SER A 66 -12.19 -0.67 17.72
CA SER A 66 -13.42 -0.48 16.95
C SER A 66 -13.25 -1.08 15.55
N GLY A 67 -14.34 -1.52 14.93
CA GLY A 67 -14.34 -2.12 13.60
C GLY A 67 -15.37 -1.49 12.67
N ASP A 68 -15.03 -1.33 11.39
CA ASP A 68 -15.97 -0.91 10.35
C ASP A 68 -15.69 -1.63 9.02
N GLN A 69 -16.75 -1.90 8.25
CA GLN A 69 -16.67 -2.60 6.97
C GLN A 69 -16.70 -1.59 5.83
N ILE A 70 -15.59 -1.44 5.11
CA ILE A 70 -15.47 -0.51 3.97
C ILE A 70 -15.95 -1.17 2.68
N ALA A 71 -15.51 -2.40 2.45
CA ALA A 71 -15.86 -3.24 1.32
C ALA A 71 -15.73 -4.72 1.73
N ASN A 72 -16.25 -5.61 0.92
CA ASN A 72 -16.11 -7.05 1.13
C ASN A 72 -15.82 -7.74 -0.20
N ILE A 73 -14.58 -7.58 -0.67
CA ILE A 73 -14.14 -7.99 -2.00
C ILE A 73 -12.88 -8.84 -1.95
N ASP A 74 -12.64 -9.57 -3.02
CA ASP A 74 -11.29 -10.01 -3.34
C ASP A 74 -10.48 -8.80 -3.85
N SER A 75 -9.21 -8.68 -3.47
CA SER A 75 -8.42 -7.48 -3.80
C SER A 75 -8.15 -7.29 -5.29
N LYS A 76 -8.26 -8.33 -6.12
CA LYS A 76 -8.24 -8.19 -7.59
C LYS A 76 -9.36 -7.30 -8.13
N ASP A 77 -10.46 -7.19 -7.37
CA ASP A 77 -11.64 -6.39 -7.71
C ASP A 77 -11.62 -4.99 -7.05
N MET A 78 -10.46 -4.56 -6.52
CA MET A 78 -10.28 -3.22 -5.94
C MET A 78 -10.51 -2.14 -7.00
N THR A 79 -11.26 -1.10 -6.62
CA THR A 79 -11.61 0.01 -7.52
C THR A 79 -11.12 1.36 -6.98
N ASN A 80 -11.04 2.35 -7.88
CA ASN A 80 -10.74 3.74 -7.50
C ASN A 80 -11.77 4.31 -6.50
N GLU A 81 -13.03 3.91 -6.61
CA GLU A 81 -14.11 4.34 -5.71
C GLU A 81 -13.89 3.82 -4.29
N ILE A 82 -13.50 2.54 -4.17
CA ILE A 82 -13.17 1.93 -2.87
C ILE A 82 -11.93 2.59 -2.28
N TRP A 83 -10.89 2.88 -3.09
CA TRP A 83 -9.72 3.60 -2.63
C TRP A 83 -10.07 5.00 -2.09
N LEU A 84 -10.92 5.75 -2.81
CA LEU A 84 -11.36 7.08 -2.36
C LEU A 84 -12.18 6.99 -1.06
N LYS A 85 -13.10 6.02 -0.97
CA LYS A 85 -13.88 5.78 0.25
C LYS A 85 -12.97 5.45 1.43
N LEU A 86 -12.04 4.51 1.23
CA LEU A 86 -11.08 4.08 2.26
C LEU A 86 -10.20 5.24 2.73
N ALA A 87 -9.61 6.02 1.82
CA ALA A 87 -8.76 7.15 2.18
C ALA A 87 -9.51 8.24 2.94
N LYS A 88 -10.77 8.54 2.55
CA LYS A 88 -11.62 9.49 3.26
C LYS A 88 -11.93 9.03 4.68
N GLU A 89 -12.25 7.74 4.85
CA GLU A 89 -12.55 7.17 6.15
C GLU A 89 -11.32 7.11 7.06
N VAL A 90 -10.17 6.67 6.56
CA VAL A 90 -8.89 6.71 7.29
C VAL A 90 -8.59 8.13 7.77
N ASN A 91 -8.70 9.12 6.88
CA ASN A 91 -8.45 10.51 7.24
C ASN A 91 -9.46 11.06 8.26
N ARG A 92 -10.72 10.62 8.21
CA ARG A 92 -11.77 10.98 9.19
C ARG A 92 -11.42 10.43 10.59
N LEU A 93 -11.07 9.14 10.66
CA LEU A 93 -10.71 8.48 11.90
C LEU A 93 -9.45 9.08 12.53
N LEU A 94 -8.42 9.33 11.74
CA LEU A 94 -7.16 9.87 12.25
C LEU A 94 -7.26 11.34 12.72
N LYS A 95 -8.33 12.06 12.38
CA LYS A 95 -8.68 13.38 12.93
C LYS A 95 -9.41 13.29 14.27
N SER A 96 -9.97 12.13 14.61
CA SER A 96 -10.62 11.88 15.91
C SER A 96 -9.59 11.46 16.97
N ASP A 97 -10.07 10.86 18.04
CA ASP A 97 -9.29 10.34 19.16
C ASP A 97 -8.68 8.94 18.91
N VAL A 98 -8.85 8.39 17.70
CA VAL A 98 -8.19 7.14 17.25
C VAL A 98 -6.68 7.35 17.16
N ASP A 99 -5.89 6.47 17.75
CA ASP A 99 -4.42 6.54 17.77
C ASP A 99 -3.75 5.86 16.60
N GLY A 100 -4.42 4.86 15.99
CA GLY A 100 -3.93 4.15 14.82
C GLY A 100 -5.05 3.44 14.05
N VAL A 101 -4.79 3.13 12.78
CA VAL A 101 -5.73 2.41 11.91
C VAL A 101 -5.08 1.16 11.37
N VAL A 102 -5.78 0.03 11.46
CA VAL A 102 -5.45 -1.23 10.79
C VAL A 102 -6.42 -1.44 9.63
N ILE A 103 -5.92 -1.90 8.49
CA ILE A 103 -6.75 -2.19 7.32
C ILE A 103 -6.53 -3.65 6.93
N THR A 104 -7.56 -4.49 7.06
CA THR A 104 -7.50 -5.85 6.54
C THR A 104 -7.78 -5.83 5.04
N HIS A 105 -6.93 -6.48 4.26
CA HIS A 105 -6.91 -6.38 2.80
C HIS A 105 -6.49 -7.71 2.16
N GLY A 106 -6.99 -7.98 0.97
CA GLY A 106 -6.48 -9.08 0.14
C GLY A 106 -5.05 -8.81 -0.35
N THR A 107 -4.25 -9.85 -0.46
CA THR A 107 -2.80 -9.70 -0.67
C THR A 107 -2.40 -9.29 -2.09
N ASP A 108 -3.26 -9.53 -3.12
CA ASP A 108 -2.87 -9.38 -4.52
C ASP A 108 -2.62 -7.93 -4.93
N THR A 109 -3.39 -6.97 -4.40
CA THR A 109 -3.23 -5.54 -4.68
C THR A 109 -2.95 -4.70 -3.44
N MET A 110 -2.56 -5.35 -2.33
CA MET A 110 -2.27 -4.69 -1.06
C MET A 110 -1.18 -3.61 -1.20
N GLU A 111 -0.12 -3.88 -1.97
CA GLU A 111 0.98 -2.95 -2.19
C GLU A 111 0.53 -1.64 -2.87
N GLU A 112 -0.46 -1.74 -3.78
CA GLU A 112 -1.03 -0.59 -4.47
C GLU A 112 -1.90 0.24 -3.52
N THR A 113 -2.79 -0.40 -2.76
CA THR A 113 -3.61 0.26 -1.74
C THR A 113 -2.76 0.90 -0.66
N ALA A 114 -1.71 0.21 -0.18
CA ALA A 114 -0.78 0.75 0.79
C ALA A 114 -0.09 2.02 0.26
N TYR A 115 0.38 2.00 -0.98
CA TYR A 115 1.04 3.16 -1.57
C TYR A 115 0.06 4.31 -1.85
N PHE A 116 -1.15 4.03 -2.30
CA PHE A 116 -2.20 5.03 -2.45
C PHE A 116 -2.49 5.76 -1.12
N LEU A 117 -2.66 5.01 -0.03
CA LEU A 117 -2.86 5.59 1.30
C LEU A 117 -1.63 6.34 1.80
N ASN A 118 -0.43 5.85 1.51
CA ASN A 118 0.83 6.52 1.86
C ASN A 118 0.94 7.93 1.25
N LEU A 119 0.29 8.15 0.12
CA LEU A 119 0.25 9.43 -0.58
C LEU A 119 -0.97 10.29 -0.21
N THR A 120 -2.06 9.71 0.33
CA THR A 120 -3.33 10.41 0.53
C THR A 120 -3.76 10.59 1.99
N VAL A 121 -3.16 9.87 2.91
CA VAL A 121 -3.35 10.06 4.36
C VAL A 121 -2.71 11.39 4.81
N LYS A 122 -3.41 12.14 5.68
CA LYS A 122 -2.99 13.47 6.16
C LYS A 122 -2.71 13.49 7.67
N SER A 123 -2.08 12.43 8.17
CA SER A 123 -1.77 12.25 9.59
C SER A 123 -0.40 11.61 9.76
N ASP A 124 0.20 11.79 10.94
CA ASP A 124 1.41 11.12 11.38
C ASP A 124 1.08 9.83 12.16
N LYS A 125 -0.18 9.62 12.54
CA LYS A 125 -0.62 8.44 13.28
C LYS A 125 -0.43 7.18 12.42
N PRO A 126 -0.14 6.02 13.04
CA PRO A 126 0.09 4.77 12.32
C PRO A 126 -1.09 4.32 11.46
N VAL A 127 -0.80 3.90 10.25
CA VAL A 127 -1.74 3.19 9.37
C VAL A 127 -1.05 1.92 8.90
N VAL A 128 -1.65 0.76 9.18
CA VAL A 128 -1.06 -0.55 8.94
C VAL A 128 -2.00 -1.40 8.11
N LEU A 129 -1.56 -1.84 6.93
CA LEU A 129 -2.28 -2.87 6.16
C LEU A 129 -1.83 -4.25 6.60
N VAL A 130 -2.78 -5.18 6.57
CA VAL A 130 -2.56 -6.58 6.94
C VAL A 130 -3.44 -7.50 6.10
N GLY A 131 -2.96 -8.70 5.85
CA GLY A 131 -3.68 -9.74 5.13
C GLY A 131 -3.31 -11.13 5.60
N ALA A 132 -3.66 -12.13 4.81
CA ALA A 132 -3.25 -13.50 5.01
C ALA A 132 -3.01 -14.19 3.68
N MET A 133 -2.07 -15.13 3.65
CA MET A 133 -1.81 -15.97 2.49
C MET A 133 -2.61 -17.29 2.54
N ARG A 134 -3.14 -17.64 3.71
CA ARG A 134 -3.97 -18.82 3.94
C ARG A 134 -5.36 -18.36 4.42
N PRO A 135 -6.45 -19.01 3.94
CA PRO A 135 -7.79 -18.72 4.43
C PRO A 135 -7.93 -19.05 5.92
N SER A 136 -8.88 -18.42 6.59
CA SER A 136 -9.05 -18.51 8.05
C SER A 136 -9.31 -19.95 8.56
N THR A 137 -9.85 -20.81 7.70
CA THR A 137 -10.15 -22.22 8.00
C THR A 137 -8.99 -23.17 7.71
N ALA A 138 -7.89 -22.72 7.11
CA ALA A 138 -6.75 -23.56 6.77
C ALA A 138 -5.90 -23.93 8.00
N ILE A 139 -5.27 -25.11 7.96
CA ILE A 139 -4.24 -25.50 8.94
C ILE A 139 -3.11 -24.46 8.91
N SER A 140 -2.70 -23.97 10.08
CA SER A 140 -1.69 -22.93 10.22
C SER A 140 -2.04 -21.63 9.46
N ALA A 141 -3.31 -21.20 9.51
CA ALA A 141 -3.74 -19.90 9.00
C ALA A 141 -2.87 -18.78 9.61
N ASP A 142 -2.32 -17.91 8.76
CA ASP A 142 -1.42 -16.83 9.16
C ASP A 142 -2.17 -15.54 9.57
N GLY A 143 -3.44 -15.43 9.20
CA GLY A 143 -4.27 -14.24 9.45
C GLY A 143 -4.35 -13.80 10.91
N PRO A 144 -4.63 -14.68 11.88
CA PRO A 144 -4.74 -14.30 13.29
C PRO A 144 -3.47 -13.66 13.84
N LYS A 145 -2.30 -14.23 13.56
CA LYS A 145 -1.01 -13.67 14.02
C LYS A 145 -0.68 -12.36 13.30
N ASN A 146 -0.94 -12.28 12.00
CA ASN A 146 -0.75 -11.05 11.24
C ASN A 146 -1.64 -9.92 11.77
N LEU A 147 -2.92 -10.20 12.08
CA LEU A 147 -3.84 -9.20 12.66
C LEU A 147 -3.38 -8.72 14.05
N TYR A 148 -2.97 -9.65 14.91
CA TYR A 148 -2.43 -9.30 16.22
C TYR A 148 -1.23 -8.35 16.09
N ASN A 149 -0.28 -8.69 15.22
CA ASN A 149 0.91 -7.89 14.96
C ASN A 149 0.57 -6.50 14.37
N ALA A 150 -0.40 -6.44 13.47
CA ALA A 150 -0.84 -5.16 12.88
C ALA A 150 -1.47 -4.24 13.93
N VAL A 151 -2.29 -4.77 14.84
CA VAL A 151 -2.86 -3.99 15.96
C VAL A 151 -1.75 -3.54 16.91
N ALA A 152 -0.82 -4.43 17.29
CA ALA A 152 0.32 -4.08 18.12
C ALA A 152 1.16 -2.95 17.50
N LEU A 153 1.39 -2.99 16.19
CA LEU A 153 2.11 -1.96 15.45
C LEU A 153 1.33 -0.64 15.39
N ALA A 154 0.02 -0.69 15.13
CA ALA A 154 -0.84 0.49 15.06
C ALA A 154 -1.01 1.18 16.43
N ALA A 155 -0.94 0.42 17.52
CA ALA A 155 -0.97 0.92 18.88
C ALA A 155 0.38 1.48 19.37
N ASN A 156 1.47 1.24 18.63
CA ASN A 156 2.83 1.59 19.08
C ASN A 156 3.16 3.07 18.78
N PRO A 157 3.49 3.91 19.77
CA PRO A 157 3.90 5.29 19.55
C PRO A 157 5.12 5.46 18.65
N GLN A 158 6.04 4.49 18.61
CA GLN A 158 7.22 4.50 17.75
C GLN A 158 6.88 4.34 16.25
N ALA A 159 5.66 3.88 15.94
CA ALA A 159 5.16 3.76 14.57
C ALA A 159 4.66 5.10 13.98
N LYS A 160 4.55 6.15 14.80
CA LYS A 160 4.19 7.50 14.34
C LYS A 160 5.22 8.04 13.34
N ASN A 161 4.74 8.75 12.34
CA ASN A 161 5.55 9.37 11.28
C ASN A 161 6.43 8.39 10.48
N LYS A 162 6.00 7.11 10.38
CA LYS A 162 6.67 6.08 9.58
C LYS A 162 6.05 5.89 8.19
N GLY A 163 5.00 6.66 7.86
CA GLY A 163 4.18 6.43 6.67
C GLY A 163 3.19 5.29 6.87
N VAL A 164 2.58 4.86 5.77
CA VAL A 164 1.75 3.66 5.76
C VAL A 164 2.65 2.42 5.72
N MET A 165 2.33 1.43 6.52
CA MET A 165 3.11 0.20 6.67
C MET A 165 2.28 -1.02 6.30
N VAL A 166 2.96 -2.09 5.93
CA VAL A 166 2.38 -3.43 5.76
C VAL A 166 3.01 -4.35 6.82
N ALA A 167 2.15 -5.03 7.60
CA ALA A 167 2.56 -6.00 8.61
C ALA A 167 2.14 -7.40 8.16
N MET A 168 3.08 -8.20 7.68
CA MET A 168 2.88 -9.56 7.21
C MET A 168 4.04 -10.45 7.64
N ASN A 169 3.73 -11.65 8.13
CA ASN A 169 4.75 -12.66 8.47
C ASN A 169 5.85 -12.09 9.40
N ASP A 170 5.44 -11.42 10.49
CA ASP A 170 6.27 -10.76 11.50
C ASP A 170 7.18 -9.61 10.99
N ARG A 171 7.05 -9.20 9.70
CA ARG A 171 7.84 -8.13 9.10
C ARG A 171 7.06 -6.82 9.06
N ILE A 172 7.77 -5.71 9.23
CA ILE A 172 7.27 -4.35 9.04
C ILE A 172 7.87 -3.81 7.75
N GLN A 173 7.02 -3.50 6.77
CA GLN A 173 7.47 -3.02 5.46
C GLN A 173 6.84 -1.67 5.14
N SER A 174 7.60 -0.79 4.47
CA SER A 174 7.06 0.50 4.02
C SER A 174 6.14 0.31 2.82
N ALA A 175 5.05 1.07 2.75
CA ALA A 175 4.17 1.10 1.58
C ALA A 175 4.92 1.42 0.28
N ARG A 176 6.01 2.20 0.35
CA ARG A 176 6.84 2.56 -0.81
C ARG A 176 7.66 1.37 -1.33
N GLY A 177 8.22 0.54 -0.41
CA GLY A 177 9.12 -0.56 -0.78
C GLY A 177 8.44 -1.92 -0.96
N VAL A 178 7.36 -2.18 -0.22
CA VAL A 178 6.73 -3.51 -0.17
C VAL A 178 6.21 -3.98 -1.53
N MET A 179 6.44 -5.25 -1.86
CA MET A 179 5.91 -5.92 -3.05
C MET A 179 5.51 -7.35 -2.72
N LYS A 180 4.46 -7.86 -3.37
CA LYS A 180 4.13 -9.28 -3.35
C LYS A 180 5.05 -10.02 -4.32
N THR A 181 6.11 -10.63 -3.80
CA THR A 181 7.16 -11.29 -4.58
C THR A 181 6.99 -12.81 -4.70
N HIS A 182 5.98 -13.36 -4.00
CA HIS A 182 5.63 -14.77 -4.10
C HIS A 182 4.11 -14.96 -4.10
N SER A 183 3.60 -15.82 -4.96
CA SER A 183 2.16 -16.01 -5.15
C SER A 183 1.45 -16.78 -4.03
N LEU A 184 2.12 -17.69 -3.33
CA LEU A 184 1.49 -18.64 -2.39
C LEU A 184 2.13 -18.71 -0.99
N ASN A 185 3.43 -18.44 -0.84
CA ASN A 185 4.14 -18.58 0.43
C ASN A 185 3.62 -17.57 1.47
N VAL A 186 3.61 -17.93 2.75
CA VAL A 186 3.31 -16.97 3.84
C VAL A 186 4.32 -15.82 3.88
N ASN A 187 5.58 -16.07 3.52
CA ASN A 187 6.59 -15.04 3.30
C ASN A 187 6.48 -14.47 1.87
N ALA A 188 5.31 -13.97 1.51
CA ALA A 188 5.01 -13.51 0.15
C ALA A 188 5.43 -12.07 -0.13
N PHE A 189 5.67 -11.28 0.90
CA PHE A 189 6.00 -9.86 0.77
C PHE A 189 7.47 -9.58 1.08
N SER A 190 8.10 -8.77 0.25
CA SER A 190 9.45 -8.25 0.47
C SER A 190 9.58 -6.82 -0.03
N SER A 191 10.67 -6.16 0.34
CA SER A 191 11.04 -4.83 -0.15
C SER A 191 12.41 -4.94 -0.81
N PRO A 192 12.51 -5.35 -2.10
CA PRO A 192 13.75 -5.79 -2.72
C PRO A 192 14.87 -4.76 -2.66
N ASP A 193 14.59 -3.49 -2.97
CA ASP A 193 15.61 -2.43 -3.00
C ASP A 193 15.76 -1.70 -1.67
N MET A 194 14.71 -1.68 -0.81
CA MET A 194 14.68 -0.85 0.39
C MET A 194 14.87 -1.64 1.69
N GLY A 195 14.67 -2.95 1.66
CA GLY A 195 14.64 -3.80 2.85
C GLY A 195 13.42 -3.56 3.75
N ASP A 196 13.30 -4.36 4.78
CA ASP A 196 12.26 -4.23 5.79
C ASP A 196 12.51 -3.01 6.69
N MET A 197 11.46 -2.38 7.18
CA MET A 197 11.59 -1.34 8.21
C MET A 197 11.94 -1.94 9.58
N GLY A 198 11.57 -3.19 9.81
CA GLY A 198 11.80 -3.88 11.07
C GLY A 198 10.98 -5.16 11.19
N TYR A 199 10.88 -5.65 12.43
CA TYR A 199 10.20 -6.89 12.77
C TYR A 199 9.30 -6.72 13.98
N ILE A 200 8.34 -7.63 14.13
CA ILE A 200 7.46 -7.71 15.29
C ILE A 200 7.72 -9.06 15.98
N VAL A 201 8.13 -9.01 17.24
CA VAL A 201 8.35 -10.20 18.06
C VAL A 201 7.50 -10.06 19.31
N ASP A 202 6.63 -11.02 19.57
CA ASP A 202 5.71 -11.05 20.73
C ASP A 202 4.91 -9.74 20.89
N GLY A 203 4.43 -9.17 19.78
CA GLY A 203 3.69 -7.91 19.76
C GLY A 203 4.54 -6.65 19.96
N LYS A 204 5.86 -6.77 20.02
CA LYS A 204 6.79 -5.64 20.15
C LYS A 204 7.42 -5.34 18.80
N ALA A 205 7.31 -4.10 18.33
CA ALA A 205 7.92 -3.66 17.09
C ALA A 205 9.36 -3.21 17.29
N PHE A 206 10.25 -3.68 16.45
CA PHE A 206 11.67 -3.31 16.41
C PHE A 206 11.99 -2.69 15.04
N PHE A 207 12.26 -1.39 15.01
CA PHE A 207 12.56 -0.66 13.79
C PHE A 207 14.08 -0.54 13.60
N TYR A 208 14.55 -0.86 12.41
CA TYR A 208 15.95 -0.76 11.98
C TYR A 208 16.12 0.22 10.82
N ASN A 209 15.05 0.44 10.05
CA ASN A 209 15.04 1.27 8.87
C ASN A 209 13.87 2.26 8.89
N THR A 210 13.99 3.32 8.06
CA THR A 210 12.89 4.26 7.84
C THR A 210 12.82 4.67 6.37
N ASN A 211 11.62 4.96 5.89
CA ASN A 211 11.46 5.49 4.55
C ASN A 211 11.94 6.95 4.51
N THR A 212 12.83 7.26 3.57
CA THR A 212 13.38 8.62 3.38
C THR A 212 12.55 9.46 2.40
N LYS A 213 11.65 8.85 1.64
CA LYS A 213 10.76 9.55 0.72
C LYS A 213 9.62 10.25 1.46
N LEU A 214 9.07 11.31 0.87
CA LEU A 214 7.94 12.02 1.45
C LEU A 214 6.68 11.16 1.43
N HIS A 215 5.85 11.28 2.46
CA HIS A 215 4.65 10.48 2.62
C HIS A 215 3.60 11.19 3.48
N THR A 216 2.42 10.65 3.55
CA THR A 216 1.28 11.00 4.41
C THR A 216 1.09 12.51 4.54
N LYS A 217 1.29 13.11 5.70
CA LYS A 217 1.10 14.54 5.98
C LYS A 217 1.92 15.47 5.07
N LYS A 218 3.10 15.00 4.60
CA LYS A 218 3.99 15.76 3.72
C LYS A 218 3.64 15.62 2.23
N SER A 219 2.65 14.77 1.88
CA SER A 219 2.18 14.60 0.51
C SER A 219 1.18 15.71 0.13
N PRO A 220 1.21 16.25 -1.12
CA PRO A 220 0.27 17.27 -1.59
C PRO A 220 -1.07 16.69 -2.05
N PHE A 221 -1.21 15.35 -2.13
CA PHE A 221 -2.38 14.71 -2.71
C PHE A 221 -3.51 14.63 -1.69
N ASP A 222 -4.45 15.57 -1.76
CA ASP A 222 -5.69 15.56 -0.99
C ASP A 222 -6.84 15.04 -1.87
N VAL A 223 -7.44 13.92 -1.43
CA VAL A 223 -8.55 13.27 -2.14
C VAL A 223 -9.91 13.54 -1.49
N SER A 224 -9.98 14.38 -0.46
CA SER A 224 -11.21 14.64 0.31
C SER A 224 -12.39 15.09 -0.56
N LYS A 225 -12.13 15.91 -1.59
CA LYS A 225 -13.12 16.46 -2.52
C LYS A 225 -13.23 15.69 -3.84
N LEU A 226 -12.35 14.72 -4.09
CA LEU A 226 -12.36 13.98 -5.34
C LEU A 226 -13.54 13.00 -5.37
N LYS A 227 -14.23 12.94 -6.52
CA LYS A 227 -15.28 11.96 -6.82
C LYS A 227 -14.74 10.81 -7.64
N GLU A 228 -13.73 11.06 -8.46
CA GLU A 228 -13.10 10.10 -9.36
C GLU A 228 -11.60 10.37 -9.47
N LEU A 229 -10.85 9.41 -9.97
CA LEU A 229 -9.43 9.51 -10.28
C LEU A 229 -9.20 9.41 -11.79
N PRO A 230 -8.18 10.10 -12.33
CA PRO A 230 -7.83 10.00 -13.75
C PRO A 230 -7.54 8.57 -14.16
N LYS A 231 -7.95 8.18 -15.35
CA LYS A 231 -7.65 6.85 -15.89
C LYS A 231 -6.18 6.74 -16.26
N VAL A 232 -5.48 5.80 -15.65
CA VAL A 232 -4.08 5.45 -15.91
C VAL A 232 -3.96 3.95 -16.03
N ASP A 233 -3.35 3.48 -17.12
CA ASP A 233 -3.20 2.06 -17.42
C ASP A 233 -1.73 1.66 -17.47
N ILE A 234 -1.45 0.35 -17.37
CA ILE A 234 -0.11 -0.23 -17.48
C ILE A 234 -0.01 -0.96 -18.81
N LEU A 235 1.05 -0.67 -19.56
CA LEU A 235 1.41 -1.36 -20.77
C LEU A 235 2.62 -2.24 -20.52
N TYR A 236 2.46 -3.56 -20.62
CA TYR A 236 3.50 -4.51 -20.32
C TYR A 236 4.32 -4.85 -21.57
N SER A 237 5.64 -4.65 -21.52
CA SER A 237 6.55 -4.96 -22.62
C SER A 237 7.04 -6.41 -22.60
N TYR A 238 7.13 -7.01 -23.77
CA TYR A 238 7.61 -8.38 -24.00
C TYR A 238 8.33 -8.49 -25.35
N ALA A 239 8.93 -9.63 -25.63
CA ALA A 239 9.57 -9.84 -26.94
C ALA A 239 8.53 -9.75 -28.07
N ASN A 240 8.81 -8.93 -29.11
CA ASN A 240 7.92 -8.69 -30.24
C ASN A 240 6.61 -7.93 -29.91
N ASP A 241 6.63 -7.00 -28.94
CA ASP A 241 5.49 -6.15 -28.59
C ASP A 241 5.36 -4.84 -29.39
N GLY A 242 6.03 -4.76 -30.55
CA GLY A 242 6.22 -3.54 -31.34
C GLY A 242 4.97 -3.05 -32.11
N SER A 243 3.76 -3.56 -31.87
CA SER A 243 2.59 -3.14 -32.65
C SER A 243 2.05 -1.74 -32.31
N GLY A 244 2.22 -1.29 -31.06
CA GLY A 244 1.65 -0.03 -30.56
C GLY A 244 0.12 0.01 -30.50
N VAL A 245 -0.58 -1.06 -30.87
CA VAL A 245 -2.05 -1.13 -30.93
C VAL A 245 -2.66 -0.92 -29.54
N ALA A 246 -2.09 -1.55 -28.53
CA ALA A 246 -2.60 -1.43 -27.15
C ALA A 246 -2.52 0.02 -26.65
N ALA A 247 -1.39 0.72 -26.88
CA ALA A 247 -1.24 2.12 -26.50
C ALA A 247 -2.28 3.02 -27.18
N LYS A 248 -2.53 2.82 -28.48
CA LYS A 248 -3.55 3.57 -29.23
C LYS A 248 -4.95 3.31 -28.69
N ALA A 249 -5.31 2.06 -28.47
CA ALA A 249 -6.63 1.67 -27.96
C ALA A 249 -6.88 2.23 -26.55
N LEU A 250 -5.88 2.19 -25.67
CA LEU A 250 -5.98 2.78 -24.34
C LEU A 250 -6.21 4.30 -24.42
N PHE A 251 -5.46 5.00 -25.26
CA PHE A 251 -5.62 6.43 -25.45
C PHE A 251 -7.01 6.79 -26.00
N GLU A 252 -7.47 6.08 -27.03
CA GLU A 252 -8.82 6.26 -27.63
C GLU A 252 -9.92 5.98 -26.61
N ASN A 253 -9.70 5.07 -25.65
CA ASN A 253 -10.62 4.80 -24.53
C ASN A 253 -10.45 5.79 -23.36
N GLY A 254 -9.83 6.94 -23.56
CA GLY A 254 -9.79 8.06 -22.63
C GLY A 254 -8.72 7.99 -21.54
N THR A 255 -7.74 7.06 -21.63
CA THR A 255 -6.60 6.98 -20.73
C THR A 255 -5.80 8.29 -20.78
N LYS A 256 -5.48 8.85 -19.61
CA LYS A 256 -4.73 10.11 -19.43
C LYS A 256 -3.25 9.88 -19.18
N GLY A 257 -2.89 8.69 -18.73
CA GLY A 257 -1.51 8.29 -18.47
C GLY A 257 -1.29 6.81 -18.74
N ILE A 258 -0.14 6.47 -19.28
CA ILE A 258 0.32 5.08 -19.43
C ILE A 258 1.63 4.92 -18.67
N VAL A 259 1.69 3.87 -17.85
CA VAL A 259 2.96 3.39 -17.30
C VAL A 259 3.41 2.22 -18.16
N VAL A 260 4.59 2.35 -18.76
CA VAL A 260 5.19 1.24 -19.52
C VAL A 260 6.04 0.40 -18.58
N ALA A 261 5.65 -0.85 -18.37
CA ALA A 261 6.47 -1.85 -17.69
C ALA A 261 7.50 -2.42 -18.70
N GLY A 262 8.56 -1.66 -18.94
CA GLY A 262 9.56 -1.94 -19.94
C GLY A 262 10.43 -3.16 -19.63
N THR A 263 11.21 -3.62 -20.58
CA THR A 263 12.19 -4.68 -20.37
C THR A 263 13.49 -4.12 -19.77
N GLY A 264 14.22 -4.93 -19.01
CA GLY A 264 15.49 -4.50 -18.38
C GLY A 264 15.32 -3.19 -17.62
N ALA A 265 16.14 -2.20 -17.90
CA ALA A 265 16.08 -0.86 -17.25
C ALA A 265 15.00 0.06 -17.86
N GLY A 266 13.88 -0.48 -18.30
CA GLY A 266 12.77 0.30 -18.86
C GLY A 266 12.79 0.41 -20.39
N SER A 267 13.48 -0.49 -21.08
CA SER A 267 13.53 -0.45 -22.55
C SER A 267 12.17 -0.74 -23.18
N ILE A 268 11.85 0.04 -24.22
CA ILE A 268 10.61 -0.03 -24.99
C ILE A 268 10.99 -0.35 -26.44
N HIS A 269 10.25 -1.24 -27.08
CA HIS A 269 10.43 -1.56 -28.50
C HIS A 269 10.29 -0.28 -29.36
N ASP A 270 11.22 -0.05 -30.32
CA ASP A 270 11.32 1.22 -31.04
C ASP A 270 10.01 1.66 -31.69
N TYR A 271 9.34 0.76 -32.39
CA TYR A 271 8.05 1.07 -33.01
C TYR A 271 6.96 1.45 -32.00
N GLN A 272 6.87 0.75 -30.88
CA GLN A 272 5.96 1.11 -29.80
C GLN A 272 6.31 2.48 -29.19
N LYS A 273 7.60 2.76 -29.04
CA LYS A 273 8.10 4.05 -28.56
C LYS A 273 7.72 5.19 -29.51
N ASP A 274 7.77 4.97 -30.82
CA ASP A 274 7.34 5.98 -31.78
C ASP A 274 5.82 6.27 -31.69
N VAL A 275 5.02 5.23 -31.50
CA VAL A 275 3.58 5.42 -31.22
C VAL A 275 3.38 6.22 -29.93
N LEU A 276 4.11 5.92 -28.86
CA LEU A 276 3.99 6.67 -27.61
C LEU A 276 4.41 8.14 -27.77
N LYS A 277 5.45 8.44 -28.58
CA LYS A 277 5.84 9.84 -28.91
C LYS A 277 4.72 10.60 -29.61
N GLU A 278 3.98 9.95 -30.51
CA GLU A 278 2.81 10.56 -31.15
C GLU A 278 1.69 10.85 -30.15
N LEU A 279 1.45 9.93 -29.23
CA LEU A 279 0.42 10.08 -28.19
C LEU A 279 0.80 11.14 -27.15
N LEU A 280 2.09 11.28 -26.81
CA LEU A 280 2.59 12.38 -25.97
C LEU A 280 2.25 13.75 -26.58
N LYS A 281 2.44 13.93 -27.89
CA LYS A 281 2.07 15.17 -28.59
C LYS A 281 0.54 15.45 -28.53
N LYS A 282 -0.27 14.42 -28.34
CA LYS A 282 -1.74 14.52 -28.15
C LYS A 282 -2.18 14.68 -26.72
N GLY A 283 -1.22 14.82 -25.76
CA GLY A 283 -1.48 15.09 -24.35
C GLY A 283 -1.55 13.85 -23.45
N LEU A 284 -1.15 12.66 -23.94
CA LEU A 284 -0.95 11.51 -23.07
C LEU A 284 0.29 11.75 -22.19
N ASN A 285 0.25 11.31 -20.94
CA ASN A 285 1.43 11.25 -20.09
C ASN A 285 1.99 9.82 -20.07
N VAL A 286 3.29 9.66 -20.28
CA VAL A 286 3.95 8.35 -20.32
C VAL A 286 5.04 8.27 -19.28
N ALA A 287 4.89 7.35 -18.33
CA ALA A 287 5.89 7.04 -17.30
C ALA A 287 6.55 5.69 -17.63
N VAL A 288 7.88 5.66 -17.56
CA VAL A 288 8.68 4.48 -17.86
C VAL A 288 9.09 3.80 -16.56
N SER A 289 8.63 2.57 -16.38
CA SER A 289 8.98 1.66 -15.30
C SER A 289 9.57 0.37 -15.87
N SER A 290 9.86 -0.59 -15.03
CA SER A 290 10.38 -1.89 -15.45
C SER A 290 9.48 -3.03 -15.00
N ARG A 291 9.38 -4.09 -15.80
CA ARG A 291 8.81 -5.37 -15.39
C ARG A 291 9.76 -6.18 -14.48
N VAL A 292 10.99 -5.74 -14.34
CA VAL A 292 11.97 -6.34 -13.41
C VAL A 292 11.65 -5.89 -11.99
N VAL A 293 11.68 -6.81 -11.05
CA VAL A 293 11.19 -6.60 -9.67
C VAL A 293 12.02 -5.58 -8.87
N ALA A 294 13.31 -5.46 -9.18
CA ALA A 294 14.25 -4.60 -8.45
C ALA A 294 15.15 -3.81 -9.42
N GLY A 295 15.72 -2.72 -8.94
CA GLY A 295 16.59 -1.84 -9.69
C GLY A 295 15.87 -0.60 -10.22
N ARG A 296 16.63 0.25 -10.90
CA ARG A 296 16.13 1.52 -11.44
C ARG A 296 15.95 1.47 -12.94
N VAL A 297 14.99 2.23 -13.44
CA VAL A 297 14.91 2.52 -14.88
C VAL A 297 15.93 3.60 -15.26
N ALA A 298 16.20 3.70 -16.55
CA ALA A 298 17.10 4.69 -17.13
C ALA A 298 16.42 5.33 -18.36
N VAL A 299 15.77 6.47 -18.14
CA VAL A 299 15.22 7.29 -19.22
C VAL A 299 16.33 8.20 -19.74
N SER A 300 16.58 8.16 -21.06
CA SER A 300 17.60 9.03 -21.69
C SER A 300 17.20 10.51 -21.63
N ASP A 301 18.18 11.42 -21.62
CA ASP A 301 17.92 12.87 -21.71
C ASP A 301 17.08 13.25 -22.94
N ALA A 302 17.26 12.53 -24.04
CA ALA A 302 16.48 12.74 -25.26
C ALA A 302 15.01 12.36 -25.05
N ASP A 303 14.74 11.25 -24.40
CA ASP A 303 13.38 10.81 -24.09
C ASP A 303 12.72 11.70 -23.03
N ALA A 304 13.45 12.11 -22.01
CA ALA A 304 12.97 13.04 -20.99
C ALA A 304 12.58 14.41 -21.61
N LYS A 305 13.34 14.91 -22.60
CA LYS A 305 12.99 16.12 -23.38
C LYS A 305 11.71 15.95 -24.20
N LEU A 306 11.36 14.74 -24.59
CA LEU A 306 10.11 14.42 -25.29
C LEU A 306 8.92 14.28 -24.34
N GLY A 307 9.15 14.23 -23.02
CA GLY A 307 8.10 14.12 -22.01
C GLY A 307 7.93 12.74 -21.40
N PHE A 308 8.82 11.78 -21.69
CA PHE A 308 8.85 10.52 -20.95
C PHE A 308 9.30 10.75 -19.51
N ILE A 309 8.59 10.17 -18.56
CA ILE A 309 8.78 10.35 -17.11
C ILE A 309 9.55 9.14 -16.57
N ASP A 310 10.64 9.37 -15.86
CA ASP A 310 11.41 8.35 -15.16
C ASP A 310 10.77 8.03 -13.81
N THR A 311 10.38 6.77 -13.60
CA THR A 311 9.76 6.33 -12.35
C THR A 311 10.79 5.91 -11.29
N GLY A 312 12.06 5.91 -11.60
CA GLY A 312 13.12 5.47 -10.70
C GLY A 312 13.08 3.97 -10.44
N ASP A 313 12.97 3.61 -9.19
CA ASP A 313 12.88 2.25 -8.65
C ASP A 313 11.45 1.78 -8.40
N MET A 314 10.46 2.49 -8.94
CA MET A 314 9.05 2.18 -8.68
C MET A 314 8.54 1.04 -9.55
N SER A 315 7.86 0.07 -8.95
CA SER A 315 7.12 -0.94 -9.71
C SER A 315 6.05 -0.27 -10.60
N PRO A 316 5.67 -0.89 -11.72
CA PRO A 316 4.64 -0.33 -12.61
C PRO A 316 3.32 -0.03 -11.91
N GLN A 317 2.91 -0.89 -10.96
CA GLN A 317 1.68 -0.74 -10.18
C GLN A 317 1.71 0.53 -9.31
N LYS A 318 2.82 0.76 -8.60
CA LYS A 318 2.98 1.96 -7.75
C LYS A 318 3.20 3.21 -8.58
N ALA A 319 3.95 3.11 -9.68
CA ALA A 319 4.11 4.21 -10.63
C ALA A 319 2.75 4.64 -11.20
N ARG A 320 1.85 3.69 -11.49
CA ARG A 320 0.48 3.96 -11.88
C ARG A 320 -0.28 4.76 -10.80
N VAL A 321 -0.18 4.36 -9.55
CA VAL A 321 -0.82 5.07 -8.42
C VAL A 321 -0.31 6.52 -8.32
N LEU A 322 1.01 6.73 -8.39
CA LEU A 322 1.58 8.06 -8.31
C LEU A 322 1.22 8.92 -9.52
N LEU A 323 1.28 8.37 -10.74
CA LEU A 323 0.90 9.09 -11.96
C LEU A 323 -0.58 9.51 -11.91
N MET A 324 -1.46 8.61 -11.47
CA MET A 324 -2.88 8.89 -11.32
C MET A 324 -3.13 10.04 -10.34
N LEU A 325 -2.46 10.07 -9.20
CA LEU A 325 -2.57 11.16 -8.24
C LEU A 325 -1.92 12.45 -8.75
N ALA A 326 -0.77 12.37 -9.42
CA ALA A 326 -0.11 13.53 -10.03
C ALA A 326 -1.01 14.21 -11.08
N LEU A 327 -1.71 13.43 -11.89
CA LEU A 327 -2.66 13.93 -12.90
C LEU A 327 -3.87 14.64 -12.29
N THR A 328 -4.17 14.48 -11.00
CA THR A 328 -5.15 15.34 -10.31
C THR A 328 -4.65 16.75 -10.05
N LYS A 329 -3.35 17.00 -10.22
CA LYS A 329 -2.68 18.29 -9.95
C LYS A 329 -2.18 18.98 -11.21
N THR A 330 -1.63 18.21 -12.15
CA THR A 330 -1.00 18.75 -13.35
C THR A 330 -0.89 17.67 -14.45
N SER A 331 -0.89 18.10 -15.70
CA SER A 331 -0.53 17.29 -16.86
C SER A 331 0.85 17.63 -17.43
N ASP A 332 1.60 18.52 -16.79
CA ASP A 332 2.96 18.88 -17.19
C ASP A 332 3.96 17.77 -16.81
N PRO A 333 4.61 17.09 -17.78
CA PRO A 333 5.53 15.99 -17.49
C PRO A 333 6.69 16.37 -16.56
N LYS A 334 7.18 17.62 -16.63
CA LYS A 334 8.28 18.10 -15.78
C LYS A 334 7.84 18.17 -14.31
N LYS A 335 6.62 18.68 -14.05
CA LYS A 335 6.07 18.73 -12.70
C LYS A 335 5.73 17.33 -12.19
N ILE A 336 5.25 16.45 -13.07
CA ILE A 336 5.01 15.04 -12.72
C ILE A 336 6.33 14.35 -12.36
N GLN A 337 7.42 14.59 -13.13
CA GLN A 337 8.75 14.07 -12.81
C GLN A 337 9.23 14.46 -11.41
N GLU A 338 8.93 15.69 -10.97
CA GLU A 338 9.27 16.11 -9.60
C GLU A 338 8.57 15.27 -8.53
N TYR A 339 7.32 14.83 -8.78
CA TYR A 339 6.65 13.91 -7.86
C TYR A 339 7.37 12.57 -7.78
N PHE A 340 7.77 11.99 -8.90
CA PHE A 340 8.53 10.73 -8.93
C PHE A 340 9.88 10.81 -8.21
N LEU A 341 10.50 11.99 -8.18
CA LEU A 341 11.75 12.20 -7.43
C LEU A 341 11.51 12.31 -5.91
N LYS A 342 10.37 12.83 -5.48
CA LYS A 342 10.07 13.14 -4.07
C LYS A 342 9.38 11.98 -3.32
N TYR A 343 8.60 11.14 -4.01
CA TYR A 343 7.68 10.15 -3.42
C TYR A 343 8.02 8.69 -3.73
#